data_af0800da955f5fa6cf62c067f0bf3a10
#
_entry.id   af0800da955f5fa6cf62c067f0bf3a10
#
_cell.length_a   1.000
_cell.length_b   1.000
_cell.length_c   1.000
_cell.angle_alpha   90.00
_cell.angle_beta   90.00
_cell.angle_gamma   90.00
#
_symmetry.space_group_name_H-M   'P 1'
#
loop_
_entity.id
_entity.type
_entity.pdbx_description
1 polymer ?
#
loop_
_entity_poly.entity_id
_entity_poly.type
_entity_poly.pdbx_seq_one_letter_code
_entity_poly.pdbx_strand_id
1 'polypeptide(L)'
;MHNLELPVIVEPTALEAVLDTDGLLIVDLNEVQAYVQGHVPGAVNLAYASLIGPRPPAMGTIAGTDQLSAALSGIGLLPDHHVVAYDSEGTGKASRFLWTLDVIGHANFSLLNGGFHSWAADGHPVETTANTPAASSYSVTLGNSAIANKDYILGHLDDPNMVVLDA
;
A
#
# COMPACT_ATOMS: atom_id res chain seq x y z
N MET A 1 22.44 10.09 -0.48
CA MET A 1 21.11 10.01 -1.11
C MET A 1 20.16 10.72 -0.18
N HIS A 2 19.38 11.70 -0.66
CA HIS A 2 18.33 12.29 0.16
C HIS A 2 17.22 11.25 0.23
N ASN A 3 16.93 10.78 1.42
CA ASN A 3 15.77 9.91 1.64
C ASN A 3 14.54 10.80 1.45
N LEU A 4 13.65 10.45 0.53
CA LEU A 4 12.38 11.15 0.39
C LEU A 4 11.55 10.91 1.66
N GLU A 5 11.21 11.98 2.38
CA GLU A 5 10.36 11.92 3.56
C GLU A 5 9.05 12.64 3.28
N LEU A 6 7.96 11.88 3.24
CA LEU A 6 6.60 12.40 3.16
C LEU A 6 5.84 12.06 4.46
N PRO A 7 4.83 12.86 4.84
CA PRO A 7 3.98 12.52 5.98
C PRO A 7 3.18 11.25 5.70
N VAL A 8 2.73 10.56 6.75
CA VAL A 8 1.93 9.32 6.62
C VAL A 8 0.68 9.52 5.75
N ILE A 9 0.07 10.71 5.82
CA ILE A 9 -1.00 11.14 4.91
C ILE A 9 -0.44 12.29 4.09
N VAL A 10 -0.37 12.12 2.76
CA VAL A 10 0.16 13.12 1.83
C VAL A 10 -0.97 13.75 1.02
N GLU A 11 -0.96 15.08 0.93
CA GLU A 11 -1.92 15.83 0.13
C GLU A 11 -1.58 15.74 -1.37
N PRO A 12 -2.58 15.79 -2.28
CA PRO A 12 -2.35 15.74 -3.73
C PRO A 12 -1.29 16.74 -4.23
N THR A 13 -1.36 17.98 -3.80
CA THR A 13 -0.39 19.03 -4.19
C THR A 13 1.04 18.70 -3.71
N ALA A 14 1.19 18.11 -2.53
CA ALA A 14 2.50 17.73 -2.01
C ALA A 14 3.08 16.54 -2.77
N LEU A 15 2.23 15.58 -3.18
CA LEU A 15 2.64 14.46 -4.03
C LEU A 15 3.03 14.94 -5.42
N GLU A 16 2.25 15.85 -6.05
CA GLU A 16 2.58 16.40 -7.37
C GLU A 16 3.97 17.04 -7.40
N ALA A 17 4.33 17.76 -6.35
CA ALA A 17 5.63 18.43 -6.27
C ALA A 17 6.84 17.49 -6.26
N VAL A 18 6.62 16.18 -6.03
CA VAL A 18 7.68 15.17 -5.91
C VAL A 18 7.58 14.01 -6.91
N LEU A 19 6.67 14.07 -7.89
CA LEU A 19 6.42 12.99 -8.86
C LEU A 19 7.70 12.48 -9.55
N ASP A 20 8.61 13.38 -9.88
CA ASP A 20 9.87 13.07 -10.60
C ASP A 20 11.05 12.76 -9.64
N THR A 21 10.77 12.50 -8.36
CA THR A 21 11.83 12.26 -7.37
C THR A 21 12.26 10.81 -7.39
N ASP A 22 13.57 10.57 -7.48
CA ASP A 22 14.15 9.23 -7.35
C ASP A 22 13.77 8.59 -6.01
N GLY A 23 13.41 7.32 -6.06
CA GLY A 23 13.01 6.56 -4.87
C GLY A 23 11.53 6.68 -4.51
N LEU A 24 10.72 7.44 -5.24
CA LEU A 24 9.26 7.43 -5.10
C LEU A 24 8.66 6.26 -5.89
N LEU A 25 7.79 5.48 -5.25
CA LEU A 25 6.96 4.46 -5.89
C LEU A 25 5.49 4.74 -5.60
N ILE A 26 4.72 5.08 -6.62
CA ILE A 26 3.29 5.34 -6.48
C ILE A 26 2.53 4.07 -6.88
N VAL A 27 1.60 3.61 -6.02
CA VAL A 27 0.87 2.35 -6.20
C VAL A 27 -0.63 2.60 -6.20
N ASP A 28 -1.25 2.25 -7.32
CA ASP A 28 -2.70 2.28 -7.53
C ASP A 28 -3.31 0.91 -7.20
N LEU A 29 -4.24 0.88 -6.23
CA LEU A 29 -4.95 -0.32 -5.78
C LEU A 29 -6.33 -0.48 -6.43
N ASN A 30 -6.67 0.33 -7.43
CA ASN A 30 -7.91 0.18 -8.18
C ASN A 30 -7.89 -1.06 -9.08
N GLU A 31 -9.07 -1.46 -9.54
CA GLU A 31 -9.15 -2.46 -10.59
C GLU A 31 -8.47 -1.95 -11.87
N VAL A 32 -7.84 -2.84 -12.62
CA VAL A 32 -7.05 -2.48 -13.81
C VAL A 32 -7.85 -1.67 -14.83
N GLN A 33 -9.17 -1.90 -14.92
CA GLN A 33 -10.06 -1.16 -15.82
C GLN A 33 -10.19 0.32 -15.42
N ALA A 34 -10.19 0.62 -14.12
CA ALA A 34 -10.20 2.00 -13.61
C ALA A 34 -8.82 2.65 -13.79
N TYR A 35 -7.75 1.92 -13.48
CA TYR A 35 -6.38 2.39 -13.64
C TYR A 35 -6.09 2.86 -15.08
N VAL A 36 -6.49 2.11 -16.11
CA VAL A 36 -6.26 2.50 -17.51
C VAL A 36 -7.17 3.63 -18.01
N GLN A 37 -8.21 3.97 -17.26
CA GLN A 37 -9.04 5.15 -17.54
C GLN A 37 -8.43 6.44 -16.98
N GLY A 38 -7.64 6.32 -15.92
CA GLY A 38 -6.93 7.45 -15.34
C GLY A 38 -6.27 7.08 -14.02
N HIS A 39 -5.02 7.48 -13.85
CA HIS A 39 -4.24 7.27 -12.64
C HIS A 39 -3.26 8.44 -12.41
N VAL A 40 -2.68 8.50 -11.23
CA VAL A 40 -1.61 9.45 -10.89
C VAL A 40 -0.39 9.17 -11.78
N PRO A 41 0.22 10.18 -12.41
CA PRO A 41 1.37 9.97 -13.29
C PRO A 41 2.49 9.15 -12.62
N GLY A 42 3.02 8.18 -13.35
CA GLY A 42 4.04 7.26 -12.86
C GLY A 42 3.54 6.14 -11.92
N ALA A 43 2.27 6.13 -11.55
CA ALA A 43 1.73 5.08 -10.70
C ALA A 43 1.74 3.71 -11.39
N VAL A 44 2.04 2.67 -10.63
CA VAL A 44 1.92 1.27 -11.03
C VAL A 44 0.68 0.63 -10.41
N ASN A 45 0.01 -0.24 -11.15
CA ASN A 45 -1.18 -0.91 -10.63
C ASN A 45 -0.81 -2.20 -9.89
N LEU A 46 -1.36 -2.36 -8.68
CA LEU A 46 -1.22 -3.57 -7.88
C LEU A 46 -2.59 -4.19 -7.64
N ALA A 47 -2.81 -5.41 -8.13
CA ALA A 47 -4.03 -6.14 -7.88
C ALA A 47 -4.22 -6.44 -6.38
N TYR A 48 -5.28 -5.91 -5.77
CA TYR A 48 -5.56 -6.10 -4.34
C TYR A 48 -5.59 -7.58 -3.92
N ALA A 49 -6.07 -8.47 -4.80
CA ALA A 49 -6.10 -9.91 -4.57
C ALA A 49 -4.72 -10.52 -4.28
N SER A 50 -3.63 -9.87 -4.73
CA SER A 50 -2.26 -10.35 -4.45
C SER A 50 -1.84 -10.15 -3.00
N LEU A 51 -2.55 -9.29 -2.24
CA LEU A 51 -2.25 -8.96 -0.84
C LEU A 51 -2.99 -9.86 0.16
N ILE A 52 -3.98 -10.62 -0.31
CA ILE A 52 -4.84 -11.41 0.55
C ILE A 52 -4.71 -12.91 0.25
N GLY A 53 -4.75 -13.70 1.31
CA GLY A 53 -4.79 -15.17 1.24
C GLY A 53 -6.14 -15.71 1.71
N PRO A 54 -6.75 -16.66 0.98
CA PRO A 54 -7.93 -17.34 1.47
C PRO A 54 -7.51 -18.33 2.59
N ARG A 55 -8.01 -18.11 3.78
CA ARG A 55 -7.82 -19.05 4.91
C ARG A 55 -9.17 -19.30 5.59
N PRO A 56 -10.00 -20.21 5.03
CA PRO A 56 -11.30 -20.50 5.61
C PRO A 56 -11.18 -20.91 7.10
N PRO A 57 -12.12 -20.45 7.98
CA PRO A 57 -13.27 -19.60 7.66
C PRO A 57 -12.95 -18.10 7.52
N ALA A 58 -11.72 -17.67 7.83
CA ALA A 58 -11.30 -16.29 7.75
C ALA A 58 -10.87 -15.94 6.31
N MET A 59 -11.68 -15.16 5.61
CA MET A 59 -11.34 -14.61 4.31
C MET A 59 -10.61 -13.27 4.47
N GLY A 60 -9.69 -12.96 3.54
CA GLY A 60 -8.96 -11.70 3.58
C GLY A 60 -7.80 -11.65 4.58
N THR A 61 -7.28 -12.80 5.01
CA THR A 61 -6.02 -12.84 5.78
C THR A 61 -4.86 -12.33 4.93
N ILE A 62 -3.74 -11.98 5.57
CA ILE A 62 -2.54 -11.58 4.83
C ILE A 62 -2.07 -12.75 3.94
N ALA A 63 -1.62 -12.41 2.73
CA ALA A 63 -1.09 -13.41 1.79
C ALA A 63 0.22 -14.04 2.31
N GLY A 64 0.56 -15.21 1.77
CA GLY A 64 1.82 -15.88 2.08
C GLY A 64 3.03 -15.10 1.54
N THR A 65 4.20 -15.34 2.13
CA THR A 65 5.45 -14.63 1.81
C THR A 65 5.85 -14.72 0.35
N ASP A 66 5.67 -15.89 -0.28
CA ASP A 66 6.01 -16.07 -1.70
C ASP A 66 5.10 -15.25 -2.62
N GLN A 67 3.80 -15.22 -2.31
CA GLN A 67 2.82 -14.41 -3.04
C GLN A 67 3.11 -12.91 -2.89
N LEU A 68 3.40 -12.46 -1.67
CA LEU A 68 3.78 -11.06 -1.41
C LEU A 68 5.10 -10.70 -2.09
N SER A 69 6.12 -11.57 -2.00
CA SER A 69 7.42 -11.34 -2.65
C SER A 69 7.25 -11.19 -4.17
N ALA A 70 6.45 -12.06 -4.79
CA ALA A 70 6.17 -11.97 -6.22
C ALA A 70 5.42 -10.69 -6.58
N ALA A 71 4.38 -10.31 -5.82
CA ALA A 71 3.59 -9.11 -6.05
C ALA A 71 4.42 -7.82 -5.91
N LEU A 72 5.21 -7.72 -4.83
CA LEU A 72 6.04 -6.54 -4.55
C LEU A 72 7.21 -6.41 -5.52
N SER A 73 7.83 -7.54 -5.90
CA SER A 73 8.85 -7.55 -6.95
C SER A 73 8.27 -7.13 -8.31
N GLY A 74 7.03 -7.56 -8.61
CA GLY A 74 6.34 -7.23 -9.84
C GLY A 74 6.05 -5.74 -10.03
N ILE A 75 5.82 -5.01 -8.95
CA ILE A 75 5.66 -3.55 -8.98
C ILE A 75 6.99 -2.78 -8.85
N GLY A 76 8.12 -3.48 -8.82
CA GLY A 76 9.44 -2.87 -8.75
C GLY A 76 9.81 -2.29 -7.37
N LEU A 77 9.19 -2.75 -6.29
CA LEU A 77 9.50 -2.25 -4.94
C LEU A 77 10.98 -2.51 -4.60
N LEU A 78 11.64 -1.48 -4.06
CA LEU A 78 12.99 -1.56 -3.48
C LEU A 78 12.94 -1.19 -2.00
N PRO A 79 13.90 -1.66 -1.17
CA PRO A 79 13.91 -1.40 0.26
C PRO A 79 13.98 0.08 0.67
N ASP A 80 14.54 0.92 -0.19
CA ASP A 80 14.73 2.36 0.03
C ASP A 80 13.66 3.23 -0.64
N HIS A 81 12.67 2.63 -1.32
CA HIS A 81 11.56 3.39 -1.88
C HIS A 81 10.67 4.00 -0.79
N HIS A 82 10.20 5.22 -1.03
CA HIS A 82 9.03 5.77 -0.36
C HIS A 82 7.79 5.41 -1.18
N VAL A 83 6.89 4.63 -0.59
CA VAL A 83 5.68 4.17 -1.27
C VAL A 83 4.53 5.13 -0.99
N VAL A 84 3.88 5.63 -2.04
CA VAL A 84 2.59 6.33 -1.89
C VAL A 84 1.50 5.46 -2.48
N ALA A 85 0.52 5.07 -1.65
CA ALA A 85 -0.59 4.23 -2.08
C ALA A 85 -1.91 4.99 -2.12
N TYR A 86 -2.76 4.63 -3.07
CA TYR A 86 -4.12 5.16 -3.16
C TYR A 86 -5.10 4.16 -3.80
N ASP A 87 -6.38 4.42 -3.60
CA ASP A 87 -7.49 3.81 -4.31
C ASP A 87 -8.59 4.85 -4.59
N SER A 88 -9.72 4.43 -5.14
CA SER A 88 -10.91 5.25 -5.39
C SER A 88 -12.12 4.82 -4.56
N GLU A 89 -11.94 3.94 -3.57
CA GLU A 89 -13.03 3.32 -2.80
C GLU A 89 -12.99 3.70 -1.30
N GLY A 90 -12.44 4.87 -0.98
CA GLY A 90 -12.39 5.36 0.40
C GLY A 90 -11.15 4.92 1.17
N THR A 91 -10.06 4.64 0.49
CA THR A 91 -8.73 4.31 1.03
C THR A 91 -8.57 2.93 1.68
N GLY A 92 -9.61 2.09 1.67
CA GLY A 92 -9.57 0.78 2.33
C GLY A 92 -8.54 -0.19 1.75
N LYS A 93 -8.44 -0.28 0.41
CA LYS A 93 -7.46 -1.12 -0.27
C LYS A 93 -6.04 -0.58 -0.08
N ALA A 94 -5.87 0.74 -0.22
CA ALA A 94 -4.59 1.42 -0.02
C ALA A 94 -4.09 1.26 1.43
N SER A 95 -4.93 1.50 2.43
CA SER A 95 -4.59 1.32 3.85
C SER A 95 -4.22 -0.13 4.16
N ARG A 96 -4.92 -1.11 3.57
CA ARG A 96 -4.58 -2.53 3.72
C ARG A 96 -3.19 -2.83 3.13
N PHE A 97 -2.84 -2.24 2.00
CA PHE A 97 -1.51 -2.39 1.41
C PHE A 97 -0.44 -1.77 2.31
N LEU A 98 -0.64 -0.54 2.81
CA LEU A 98 0.30 0.12 3.71
C LEU A 98 0.49 -0.65 5.02
N TRP A 99 -0.59 -1.20 5.61
CA TRP A 99 -0.48 -2.11 6.74
C TRP A 99 0.34 -3.37 6.38
N THR A 100 0.20 -3.91 5.17
CA THR A 100 1.02 -5.05 4.73
C THR A 100 2.50 -4.67 4.65
N LEU A 101 2.83 -3.45 4.19
CA LEU A 101 4.19 -2.92 4.19
C LEU A 101 4.75 -2.80 5.62
N ASP A 102 3.97 -2.29 6.57
CA ASP A 102 4.35 -2.21 7.98
C ASP A 102 4.65 -3.60 8.57
N VAL A 103 3.79 -4.59 8.29
CA VAL A 103 3.97 -5.98 8.74
C VAL A 103 5.27 -6.59 8.24
N ILE A 104 5.70 -6.27 7.02
CA ILE A 104 6.95 -6.78 6.44
C ILE A 104 8.17 -5.91 6.76
N GLY A 105 7.99 -4.84 7.55
CA GLY A 105 9.06 -3.95 7.98
C GLY A 105 9.50 -2.90 6.96
N HIS A 106 8.70 -2.62 5.92
CA HIS A 106 8.94 -1.51 5.02
C HIS A 106 8.35 -0.23 5.63
N ALA A 107 9.20 0.67 6.12
CA ALA A 107 8.79 1.78 6.98
C ALA A 107 8.39 3.07 6.22
N ASN A 108 8.85 3.24 4.97
CA ASN A 108 8.70 4.49 4.22
C ASN A 108 7.46 4.44 3.33
N PHE A 109 6.33 4.89 3.86
CA PHE A 109 5.08 4.91 3.08
C PHE A 109 4.15 6.06 3.49
N SER A 110 3.27 6.41 2.56
CA SER A 110 2.22 7.41 2.72
C SER A 110 0.92 6.96 2.06
N LEU A 111 -0.19 7.44 2.59
CA LEU A 111 -1.51 7.35 1.98
C LEU A 111 -1.83 8.67 1.26
N LEU A 112 -2.24 8.62 0.01
CA LEU A 112 -2.73 9.80 -0.70
C LEU A 112 -4.09 10.21 -0.14
N ASN A 113 -4.17 11.42 0.43
CA ASN A 113 -5.41 11.94 1.02
C ASN A 113 -6.51 12.06 -0.03
N GLY A 114 -7.68 11.47 0.25
CA GLY A 114 -8.82 11.45 -0.67
C GLY A 114 -8.64 10.60 -1.92
N GLY A 115 -7.50 9.90 -2.06
CA GLY A 115 -7.22 8.99 -3.17
C GLY A 115 -7.26 9.64 -4.54
N PHE A 116 -7.52 8.85 -5.57
CA PHE A 116 -7.59 9.36 -6.94
C PHE A 116 -8.72 10.38 -7.17
N HIS A 117 -9.80 10.31 -6.39
CA HIS A 117 -10.90 11.27 -6.52
C HIS A 117 -10.47 12.69 -6.18
N SER A 118 -9.76 12.89 -5.06
CA SER A 118 -9.23 14.22 -4.69
C SER A 118 -8.18 14.67 -5.70
N TRP A 119 -7.27 13.79 -6.10
CA TRP A 119 -6.27 14.08 -7.12
C TRP A 119 -6.89 14.67 -8.39
N ALA A 120 -7.89 13.99 -8.95
CA ALA A 120 -8.55 14.41 -10.19
C ALA A 120 -9.45 15.65 -9.99
N ALA A 121 -10.16 15.75 -8.85
CA ALA A 121 -11.04 16.87 -8.55
C ALA A 121 -10.27 18.18 -8.37
N ASP A 122 -9.07 18.14 -7.81
CA ASP A 122 -8.19 19.29 -7.62
C ASP A 122 -7.48 19.71 -8.92
N GLY A 123 -7.68 18.95 -10.02
CA GLY A 123 -7.17 19.26 -11.35
C GLY A 123 -5.70 18.89 -11.56
N HIS A 124 -5.15 17.97 -10.75
CA HIS A 124 -3.81 17.45 -10.92
C HIS A 124 -3.69 16.60 -12.21
N PRO A 125 -2.48 16.44 -12.77
CA PRO A 125 -2.25 15.68 -14.00
C PRO A 125 -2.73 14.22 -13.87
N VAL A 126 -3.32 13.69 -14.95
CA VAL A 126 -3.80 12.31 -15.02
C VAL A 126 -3.10 11.61 -16.19
N GLU A 127 -2.62 10.41 -15.94
CA GLU A 127 -2.06 9.53 -16.96
C GLU A 127 -3.03 8.38 -17.26
N THR A 128 -3.03 7.90 -18.52
CA THR A 128 -3.85 6.77 -18.98
C THR A 128 -3.03 5.64 -19.59
N THR A 129 -1.73 5.90 -19.81
CA THR A 129 -0.81 4.88 -20.32
C THR A 129 -0.32 4.03 -19.17
N ALA A 130 -0.59 2.71 -19.22
CA ALA A 130 -0.17 1.82 -18.15
C ALA A 130 1.36 1.80 -17.99
N ASN A 131 1.83 2.02 -16.79
CA ASN A 131 3.24 1.97 -16.43
C ASN A 131 3.69 0.52 -16.20
N THR A 132 4.84 0.17 -16.75
CA THR A 132 5.47 -1.14 -16.53
C THR A 132 6.76 -0.92 -15.75
N PRO A 133 6.77 -1.21 -14.43
CA PRO A 133 7.97 -1.04 -13.63
C PRO A 133 9.06 -2.03 -14.02
N ALA A 134 10.31 -1.67 -13.80
CA ALA A 134 11.39 -2.64 -13.84
C ALA A 134 11.19 -3.63 -12.68
N ALA A 135 11.17 -4.93 -12.99
CA ALA A 135 11.04 -5.95 -11.95
C ALA A 135 12.21 -5.87 -10.97
N SER A 136 11.90 -5.97 -9.68
CA SER A 136 12.89 -6.06 -8.61
C SER A 136 13.00 -7.48 -8.04
N SER A 137 13.84 -7.64 -7.04
CA SER A 137 13.90 -8.87 -6.21
C SER A 137 13.65 -8.47 -4.76
N TYR A 138 12.39 -8.44 -4.36
CA TYR A 138 11.97 -8.08 -3.01
C TYR A 138 11.58 -9.31 -2.21
N SER A 139 12.36 -9.65 -1.18
CA SER A 139 12.09 -10.81 -0.32
C SER A 139 11.30 -10.39 0.90
N VAL A 140 10.18 -11.06 1.14
CA VAL A 140 9.26 -10.78 2.24
C VAL A 140 9.52 -11.73 3.41
N THR A 141 9.61 -11.14 4.61
CA THR A 141 9.52 -11.84 5.89
C THR A 141 8.43 -11.19 6.72
N LEU A 142 7.48 -11.98 7.23
CA LEU A 142 6.42 -11.43 8.07
C LEU A 142 6.96 -11.15 9.47
N GLY A 143 6.81 -9.90 9.91
CA GLY A 143 7.00 -9.49 11.30
C GLY A 143 5.73 -9.76 12.13
N ASN A 144 5.84 -9.62 13.44
CA ASN A 144 4.72 -9.85 14.36
C ASN A 144 4.20 -8.56 15.03
N SER A 145 4.87 -7.44 14.85
CA SER A 145 4.59 -6.19 15.59
C SER A 145 3.24 -5.57 15.25
N ALA A 146 2.77 -5.71 14.00
CA ALA A 146 1.53 -5.12 13.53
C ALA A 146 0.40 -6.16 13.34
N ILE A 147 0.56 -7.40 13.84
CA ILE A 147 -0.43 -8.46 13.72
C ILE A 147 -0.89 -8.92 15.11
N ALA A 148 -2.19 -8.74 15.38
CA ALA A 148 -2.87 -9.38 16.49
C ALA A 148 -3.77 -10.50 15.96
N ASN A 149 -3.33 -11.75 16.08
CA ASN A 149 -4.14 -12.90 15.70
C ASN A 149 -5.12 -13.30 16.82
N LYS A 150 -6.03 -14.23 16.51
CA LYS A 150 -7.04 -14.72 17.46
C LYS A 150 -6.42 -15.21 18.79
N ASP A 151 -5.35 -15.98 18.72
CA ASP A 151 -4.75 -16.58 19.92
C ASP A 151 -4.06 -15.51 20.78
N TYR A 152 -3.43 -14.52 20.14
CA TYR A 152 -2.90 -13.35 20.83
C TYR A 152 -4.01 -12.58 21.56
N ILE A 153 -5.10 -12.25 20.86
CA ILE A 153 -6.24 -11.53 21.46
C ILE A 153 -6.85 -12.31 22.61
N LEU A 154 -7.13 -13.61 22.43
CA LEU A 154 -7.69 -14.45 23.47
C LEU A 154 -6.79 -14.56 24.71
N GLY A 155 -5.48 -14.59 24.51
CA GLY A 155 -4.51 -14.66 25.60
C GLY A 155 -4.36 -13.34 26.40
N HIS A 156 -4.89 -12.22 25.87
CA HIS A 156 -4.74 -10.89 26.47
C HIS A 156 -6.07 -10.20 26.80
N LEU A 157 -7.20 -10.92 26.75
CA LEU A 157 -8.53 -10.33 27.04
C LEU A 157 -8.63 -9.69 28.43
N ASP A 158 -7.92 -10.26 29.40
CA ASP A 158 -7.91 -9.80 30.80
C ASP A 158 -6.75 -8.82 31.10
N ASP A 159 -5.94 -8.43 30.09
CA ASP A 159 -4.85 -7.49 30.27
C ASP A 159 -5.41 -6.05 30.38
N PRO A 160 -5.22 -5.36 31.53
CA PRO A 160 -5.74 -4.02 31.73
C PRO A 160 -5.08 -2.97 30.81
N ASN A 161 -3.97 -3.29 30.15
CA ASN A 161 -3.29 -2.41 29.19
C ASN A 161 -3.70 -2.67 27.74
N MET A 162 -4.60 -3.62 27.48
CA MET A 162 -5.10 -3.94 26.16
C MET A 162 -6.57 -3.54 25.99
N VAL A 163 -6.87 -2.86 24.90
CA VAL A 163 -8.24 -2.53 24.47
C VAL A 163 -8.47 -3.12 23.10
N VAL A 164 -9.51 -3.94 22.94
CA VAL A 164 -9.96 -4.44 21.63
C VAL A 164 -11.01 -3.47 21.09
N LEU A 165 -10.73 -2.90 19.93
CA LEU A 165 -11.66 -2.02 19.23
C LEU A 165 -12.19 -2.75 18.00
N ASP A 166 -13.52 -2.69 17.80
CA ASP A 166 -14.20 -3.14 16.59
C ASP A 166 -14.53 -1.90 15.76
N ALA A 167 -14.05 -1.86 14.50
CA ALA A 167 -14.15 -0.70 13.60
C ALA A 167 -14.92 -1.02 12.32
#